data_97fa2e431b7f50ea5e8a2f7cfbe1f1a4
#
_entry.id   97fa2e431b7f50ea5e8a2f7cfbe1f1a4
#
_cell.length_a   1.000
_cell.length_b   1.000
_cell.length_c   1.000
_cell.angle_alpha   90.00
_cell.angle_beta   90.00
_cell.angle_gamma   90.00
#
_symmetry.space_group_name_H-M   'P 1'
#
loop_
_entity.id
_entity.type
_entity.pdbx_description
1 polymer ?
#
loop_
_entity_poly.entity_id
_entity_poly.type
_entity_poly.pdbx_seq_one_letter_code
_entity_poly.pdbx_strand_id
1 'polypeptide(L)'
;MGTDAPRLRRAWQRIRVSRDERGSLAIETLIMTTAAMSLVIVVVAAGRYVDGSAQANDAAYAAARAASLQSSEESAMTAGRQAAVDALSDRGKACQDISVSFAGSDISPGGQVVAEVECTVSLVDTGALGASLGLAPKRVFVERAVVAIETYRSEQ
;
A
#
# COMPACT_ATOMS: atom_id res chain seq x y z
N MET A 1 15.21 47.30 61.02
CA MET A 1 15.33 45.94 60.47
C MET A 1 13.97 45.53 59.96
N GLY A 2 13.81 45.36 58.61
CA GLY A 2 12.59 44.85 58.06
C GLY A 2 12.14 45.52 56.74
N THR A 3 12.90 45.37 55.63
CA THR A 3 12.41 45.89 54.32
C THR A 3 12.76 45.02 53.11
N ASP A 4 13.09 43.72 53.32
CA ASP A 4 13.45 42.83 52.19
C ASP A 4 12.36 41.88 51.72
N ALA A 5 11.22 41.83 52.40
CA ALA A 5 10.13 40.88 52.06
C ALA A 5 9.46 41.11 50.67
N PRO A 6 9.27 42.33 50.11
CA PRO A 6 8.59 42.51 48.84
C PRO A 6 9.48 42.17 47.61
N ARG A 7 10.79 42.20 47.76
CA ARG A 7 11.71 41.86 46.66
C ARG A 7 11.78 40.33 46.38
N LEU A 8 11.78 39.52 47.42
CA LEU A 8 11.78 38.08 47.32
C LEU A 8 10.47 37.55 46.71
N ARG A 9 9.31 38.09 47.08
CA ARG A 9 8.02 37.72 46.47
C ARG A 9 7.98 37.97 44.96
N ARG A 10 8.53 39.08 44.49
CA ARG A 10 8.57 39.39 43.04
C ARG A 10 9.53 38.46 42.27
N ALA A 11 10.61 38.07 42.87
CA ALA A 11 11.54 37.09 42.28
C ALA A 11 10.91 35.71 42.14
N TRP A 12 10.17 35.24 43.14
CA TRP A 12 9.47 33.94 43.10
C TRP A 12 8.31 33.96 42.09
N GLN A 13 7.60 35.05 41.90
CA GLN A 13 6.58 35.17 40.92
C GLN A 13 7.13 35.10 39.47
N ARG A 14 8.28 35.75 39.21
CA ARG A 14 8.93 35.68 37.89
C ARG A 14 9.43 34.28 37.54
N ILE A 15 9.94 33.53 38.50
CA ILE A 15 10.39 32.15 38.29
C ILE A 15 9.21 31.23 38.02
N ARG A 16 8.05 31.44 38.66
CA ARG A 16 6.84 30.66 38.44
C ARG A 16 6.25 30.87 37.05
N VAL A 17 6.14 32.12 36.60
CA VAL A 17 5.62 32.45 35.26
C VAL A 17 6.50 31.85 34.16
N SER A 18 7.84 31.97 34.28
CA SER A 18 8.73 31.40 33.26
C SER A 18 8.78 29.87 33.23
N ARG A 19 8.36 29.20 34.31
CA ARG A 19 8.29 27.74 34.39
C ARG A 19 7.01 27.19 33.76
N ASP A 20 5.88 27.92 33.86
CA ASP A 20 4.60 27.58 33.23
C ASP A 20 4.66 27.71 31.70
N GLU A 21 5.31 28.76 31.19
CA GLU A 21 5.45 28.95 29.74
C GLU A 21 6.32 27.87 29.07
N ARG A 22 7.37 27.40 29.74
CA ARG A 22 8.22 26.29 29.23
C ARG A 22 7.49 24.96 29.22
N GLY A 23 6.61 24.71 30.19
CA GLY A 23 5.77 23.52 30.22
C GLY A 23 4.72 23.53 29.11
N SER A 24 4.12 24.68 28.81
CA SER A 24 3.14 24.83 27.74
C SER A 24 3.76 24.57 26.35
N LEU A 25 4.94 25.12 26.07
CA LEU A 25 5.65 24.90 24.81
C LEU A 25 6.04 23.42 24.61
N ALA A 26 6.43 22.72 25.69
CA ALA A 26 6.79 21.32 25.59
C ALA A 26 5.58 20.43 25.27
N ILE A 27 4.40 20.72 25.81
CA ILE A 27 3.18 20.01 25.52
C ILE A 27 2.70 20.30 24.08
N GLU A 28 2.78 21.56 23.66
CA GLU A 28 2.42 21.97 22.30
C GLU A 28 3.28 21.26 21.25
N THR A 29 4.62 21.25 21.46
CA THR A 29 5.53 20.54 20.54
C THR A 29 5.29 19.03 20.52
N LEU A 30 4.93 18.42 21.64
CA LEU A 30 4.60 17.00 21.70
C LEU A 30 3.34 16.69 20.88
N ILE A 31 2.30 17.50 21.02
CA ILE A 31 1.04 17.33 20.27
C ILE A 31 1.29 17.54 18.79
N MET A 32 2.01 18.59 18.40
CA MET A 32 2.34 18.87 17.00
C MET A 32 3.19 17.77 16.38
N THR A 33 4.15 17.22 17.11
CA THR A 33 5.00 16.13 16.61
C THR A 33 4.20 14.85 16.38
N THR A 34 3.31 14.50 17.31
CA THR A 34 2.44 13.31 17.15
C THR A 34 1.45 13.48 16.00
N ALA A 35 0.89 14.68 15.83
CA ALA A 35 0.00 14.99 14.71
C ALA A 35 0.74 14.92 13.37
N ALA A 36 1.94 15.48 13.28
CA ALA A 36 2.78 15.42 12.07
C ALA A 36 3.14 13.97 11.73
N MET A 37 3.54 13.16 12.73
CA MET A 37 3.89 11.77 12.51
C MET A 37 2.70 10.94 12.04
N SER A 38 1.50 11.15 12.60
CA SER A 38 0.29 10.46 12.15
C SER A 38 -0.07 10.82 10.71
N LEU A 39 0.11 12.08 10.30
CA LEU A 39 -0.09 12.51 8.92
C LEU A 39 0.87 11.79 7.95
N VAL A 40 2.14 11.68 8.31
CA VAL A 40 3.14 10.94 7.49
C VAL A 40 2.72 9.49 7.31
N ILE A 41 2.28 8.81 8.37
CA ILE A 41 1.81 7.42 8.29
C ILE A 41 0.62 7.29 7.34
N VAL A 42 -0.35 8.21 7.41
CA VAL A 42 -1.52 8.21 6.51
C VAL A 42 -1.10 8.40 5.05
N VAL A 43 -0.20 9.33 4.77
CA VAL A 43 0.29 9.58 3.40
C VAL A 43 1.03 8.35 2.84
N VAL A 44 1.88 7.71 3.65
CA VAL A 44 2.59 6.49 3.24
C VAL A 44 1.61 5.35 2.98
N ALA A 45 0.62 5.16 3.84
CA ALA A 45 -0.40 4.12 3.66
C ALA A 45 -1.24 4.36 2.40
N ALA A 46 -1.62 5.61 2.12
CA ALA A 46 -2.33 5.99 0.90
C ALA A 46 -1.48 5.73 -0.36
N GLY A 47 -0.19 6.07 -0.33
CA GLY A 47 0.74 5.78 -1.42
C GLY A 47 0.83 4.28 -1.72
N ARG A 48 1.00 3.45 -0.69
CA ARG A 48 1.04 2.00 -0.85
C ARG A 48 -0.29 1.40 -1.32
N TYR A 49 -1.42 1.99 -0.94
CA TYR A 49 -2.72 1.58 -1.43
C TYR A 49 -2.84 1.77 -2.94
N VAL A 50 -2.50 2.96 -3.45
CA VAL A 50 -2.55 3.27 -4.88
C VAL A 50 -1.56 2.41 -5.67
N ASP A 51 -0.35 2.26 -5.17
CA ASP A 51 0.69 1.44 -5.81
C ASP A 51 0.29 -0.04 -5.88
N GLY A 52 -0.27 -0.59 -4.81
CA GLY A 52 -0.75 -1.98 -4.79
C GLY A 52 -1.88 -2.25 -5.77
N SER A 53 -2.87 -1.37 -5.87
CA SER A 53 -3.95 -1.49 -6.86
C SER A 53 -3.42 -1.38 -8.29
N ALA A 54 -2.51 -0.43 -8.57
CA ALA A 54 -1.90 -0.28 -9.88
C ALA A 54 -1.10 -1.53 -10.29
N GLN A 55 -0.32 -2.09 -9.36
CA GLN A 55 0.47 -3.31 -9.63
C GLN A 55 -0.44 -4.52 -9.91
N ALA A 56 -1.51 -4.72 -9.15
CA ALA A 56 -2.46 -5.80 -9.38
C ALA A 56 -3.16 -5.66 -10.75
N ASN A 57 -3.52 -4.44 -11.14
CA ASN A 57 -4.12 -4.15 -12.43
C ASN A 57 -3.16 -4.44 -13.60
N ASP A 58 -1.92 -3.99 -13.49
CA ASP A 58 -0.89 -4.25 -14.51
C ASP A 58 -0.60 -5.74 -14.65
N ALA A 59 -0.54 -6.48 -13.53
CA ALA A 59 -0.36 -7.92 -13.55
C ALA A 59 -1.54 -8.65 -14.20
N ALA A 60 -2.77 -8.23 -13.91
CA ALA A 60 -3.97 -8.79 -14.53
C ALA A 60 -3.98 -8.55 -16.05
N TYR A 61 -3.60 -7.35 -16.49
CA TYR A 61 -3.50 -7.05 -17.91
C TYR A 61 -2.38 -7.84 -18.60
N ALA A 62 -1.20 -7.94 -17.97
CA ALA A 62 -0.08 -8.74 -18.49
C ALA A 62 -0.47 -10.23 -18.62
N ALA A 63 -1.14 -10.78 -17.60
CA ALA A 63 -1.66 -12.14 -17.61
C ALA A 63 -2.66 -12.39 -18.74
N ALA A 64 -3.67 -11.53 -18.87
CA ALA A 64 -4.68 -11.63 -19.91
C ALA A 64 -4.07 -11.51 -21.31
N ARG A 65 -3.14 -10.58 -21.49
CA ARG A 65 -2.44 -10.37 -22.77
C ARG A 65 -1.56 -11.55 -23.14
N ALA A 66 -0.75 -12.07 -22.22
CA ALA A 66 0.10 -13.24 -22.49
C ALA A 66 -0.74 -14.48 -22.81
N ALA A 67 -1.83 -14.70 -22.08
CA ALA A 67 -2.73 -15.82 -22.31
C ALA A 67 -3.47 -15.69 -23.67
N SER A 68 -3.85 -14.47 -24.07
CA SER A 68 -4.56 -14.25 -25.35
C SER A 68 -3.72 -14.56 -26.60
N LEU A 69 -2.42 -14.68 -26.46
CA LEU A 69 -1.49 -15.00 -27.56
C LEU A 69 -1.29 -16.52 -27.73
N GLN A 70 -1.76 -17.34 -26.81
CA GLN A 70 -1.56 -18.78 -26.86
C GLN A 70 -2.68 -19.50 -27.62
N SER A 71 -2.36 -20.65 -28.23
CA SER A 71 -3.30 -21.43 -29.03
C SER A 71 -4.03 -22.53 -28.25
N SER A 72 -3.55 -22.89 -27.05
CA SER A 72 -4.18 -23.90 -26.20
C SER A 72 -4.48 -23.34 -24.81
N GLU A 73 -5.51 -23.87 -24.16
CA GLU A 73 -5.92 -23.43 -22.82
C GLU A 73 -4.80 -23.63 -21.77
N GLU A 74 -4.11 -24.75 -21.80
CA GLU A 74 -3.02 -25.06 -20.87
C GLU A 74 -1.85 -24.08 -21.04
N SER A 75 -1.44 -23.83 -22.29
CA SER A 75 -0.37 -22.85 -22.58
C SER A 75 -0.78 -21.43 -22.22
N ALA A 76 -2.04 -21.05 -22.44
CA ALA A 76 -2.57 -19.74 -22.08
C ALA A 76 -2.53 -19.51 -20.57
N MET A 77 -3.01 -20.47 -19.78
CA MET A 77 -2.98 -20.35 -18.31
C MET A 77 -1.54 -20.30 -17.77
N THR A 78 -0.63 -21.08 -18.34
CA THR A 78 0.79 -21.10 -17.92
C THR A 78 1.49 -19.78 -18.27
N ALA A 79 1.39 -19.33 -19.52
CA ALA A 79 1.97 -18.09 -19.98
C ALA A 79 1.38 -16.88 -19.22
N GLY A 80 0.07 -16.88 -18.98
CA GLY A 80 -0.59 -15.81 -18.24
C GLY A 80 -0.11 -15.72 -16.79
N ARG A 81 -0.01 -16.84 -16.07
CA ARG A 81 0.52 -16.85 -14.70
C ARG A 81 1.97 -16.36 -14.65
N GLN A 82 2.80 -16.81 -15.58
CA GLN A 82 4.19 -16.38 -15.64
C GLN A 82 4.28 -14.86 -15.88
N ALA A 83 3.51 -14.32 -16.82
CA ALA A 83 3.49 -12.89 -17.12
C ALA A 83 3.02 -12.04 -15.94
N ALA A 84 2.06 -12.52 -15.15
CA ALA A 84 1.64 -11.84 -13.92
C ALA A 84 2.76 -11.77 -12.88
N VAL A 85 3.46 -12.90 -12.66
CA VAL A 85 4.60 -12.96 -11.73
C VAL A 85 5.72 -12.05 -12.18
N ASP A 86 6.07 -12.05 -13.47
CA ASP A 86 7.13 -11.21 -14.02
C ASP A 86 6.79 -9.72 -13.90
N ALA A 87 5.56 -9.32 -14.21
CA ALA A 87 5.10 -7.93 -14.06
C ALA A 87 5.18 -7.41 -12.62
N LEU A 88 5.01 -8.30 -11.64
CA LEU A 88 5.10 -7.95 -10.22
C LEU A 88 6.55 -7.99 -9.68
N SER A 89 7.41 -8.82 -10.25
CA SER A 89 8.82 -8.92 -9.82
C SER A 89 9.63 -7.68 -10.17
N ASP A 90 9.31 -7.01 -11.28
CA ASP A 90 10.04 -5.83 -11.79
C ASP A 90 9.77 -4.55 -10.99
N ARG A 91 8.68 -4.47 -10.23
CA ARG A 91 8.20 -3.23 -9.58
C ARG A 91 8.39 -3.15 -8.07
N GLY A 92 9.12 -4.08 -7.48
CA GLY A 92 9.31 -4.13 -6.03
C GLY A 92 8.17 -4.89 -5.31
N LYS A 93 8.43 -5.31 -4.07
CA LYS A 93 7.59 -6.26 -3.32
C LYS A 93 6.38 -5.60 -2.63
N ALA A 94 5.52 -4.88 -3.34
CA ALA A 94 4.26 -4.44 -2.75
C ALA A 94 3.29 -5.61 -2.58
N CYS A 95 3.18 -6.50 -3.58
CA CYS A 95 2.41 -7.74 -3.52
C CYS A 95 3.20 -8.84 -2.81
N GLN A 96 2.65 -9.39 -1.73
CA GLN A 96 3.28 -10.46 -0.95
C GLN A 96 2.78 -11.84 -1.34
N ASP A 97 1.46 -11.99 -1.53
CA ASP A 97 0.81 -13.22 -1.93
C ASP A 97 0.01 -12.94 -3.21
N ILE A 98 0.22 -13.76 -4.23
CA ILE A 98 -0.41 -13.59 -5.55
C ILE A 98 -1.18 -14.83 -5.89
N SER A 99 -2.45 -14.68 -6.30
CA SER A 99 -3.21 -15.68 -6.99
C SER A 99 -3.71 -15.17 -8.33
N VAL A 100 -3.69 -16.02 -9.35
CA VAL A 100 -4.15 -15.71 -10.70
C VAL A 100 -5.19 -16.71 -11.13
N SER A 101 -6.39 -16.21 -11.44
CA SER A 101 -7.53 -16.99 -11.94
C SER A 101 -7.87 -16.57 -13.37
N PHE A 102 -8.28 -17.54 -14.18
CA PHE A 102 -8.75 -17.34 -15.56
C PHE A 102 -10.20 -17.75 -15.74
N ALA A 103 -10.98 -17.73 -14.67
CA ALA A 103 -12.39 -18.13 -14.71
C ALA A 103 -13.20 -17.24 -15.65
N GLY A 104 -13.99 -17.86 -16.52
CA GLY A 104 -14.81 -17.17 -17.52
C GLY A 104 -14.07 -16.79 -18.81
N SER A 105 -12.87 -17.33 -19.02
CA SER A 105 -12.16 -17.20 -20.29
C SER A 105 -12.74 -18.12 -21.35
N ASP A 106 -12.79 -17.63 -22.59
CA ASP A 106 -13.07 -18.40 -23.80
C ASP A 106 -11.89 -18.23 -24.77
N ILE A 107 -11.09 -19.28 -24.94
CA ILE A 107 -9.84 -19.25 -25.72
C ILE A 107 -10.07 -19.49 -27.21
N SER A 108 -11.30 -19.68 -27.65
CA SER A 108 -11.65 -19.84 -29.05
C SER A 108 -11.37 -18.56 -29.87
N PRO A 109 -11.14 -18.66 -31.19
CA PRO A 109 -11.00 -17.49 -32.04
C PRO A 109 -12.23 -16.58 -31.95
N GLY A 110 -12.01 -15.31 -31.63
CA GLY A 110 -13.09 -14.34 -31.39
C GLY A 110 -13.62 -14.35 -29.95
N GLY A 111 -13.13 -15.23 -29.09
CA GLY A 111 -13.43 -15.25 -27.66
C GLY A 111 -12.68 -14.17 -26.87
N GLN A 112 -12.60 -14.34 -25.57
CA GLN A 112 -11.93 -13.41 -24.66
C GLN A 112 -11.22 -14.14 -23.52
N VAL A 113 -10.07 -13.61 -23.12
CA VAL A 113 -9.38 -14.03 -21.90
C VAL A 113 -9.77 -13.08 -20.78
N VAL A 114 -10.19 -13.67 -19.67
CA VAL A 114 -10.44 -12.97 -18.41
C VAL A 114 -9.37 -13.40 -17.42
N ALA A 115 -8.52 -12.47 -17.00
CA ALA A 115 -7.56 -12.71 -15.93
C ALA A 115 -7.94 -11.90 -14.69
N GLU A 116 -8.05 -12.57 -13.56
CA GLU A 116 -8.27 -11.97 -12.25
C GLU A 116 -7.05 -12.23 -11.39
N VAL A 117 -6.45 -11.16 -10.88
CA VAL A 117 -5.28 -11.22 -10.02
C VAL A 117 -5.65 -10.72 -8.63
N GLU A 118 -5.42 -11.56 -7.65
CA GLU A 118 -5.53 -11.21 -6.25
C GLU A 118 -4.13 -10.98 -5.68
N CYS A 119 -3.95 -9.85 -5.01
CA CYS A 119 -2.69 -9.39 -4.47
C CYS A 119 -2.86 -8.89 -3.04
N THR A 120 -2.09 -9.43 -2.09
CA THR A 120 -2.06 -8.95 -0.72
C THR A 120 -0.93 -7.95 -0.50
N VAL A 121 -1.27 -6.75 -0.05
CA VAL A 121 -0.32 -5.65 0.21
C VAL A 121 -0.32 -5.29 1.69
N SER A 122 0.87 -5.12 2.26
CA SER A 122 1.04 -4.51 3.58
C SER A 122 1.06 -2.99 3.45
N LEU A 123 0.04 -2.30 3.99
CA LEU A 123 -0.08 -0.84 3.89
C LEU A 123 0.95 -0.09 4.74
N VAL A 124 1.37 -0.70 5.85
CA VAL A 124 2.39 -0.14 6.73
C VAL A 124 3.37 -1.25 7.10
N ASP A 125 4.63 -1.03 6.79
CA ASP A 125 5.70 -1.93 7.21
C ASP A 125 6.16 -1.52 8.61
N THR A 126 5.53 -2.12 9.61
CA THR A 126 5.81 -1.88 11.02
C THR A 126 6.81 -2.88 11.60
N GLY A 127 7.35 -3.77 10.76
CA GLY A 127 8.25 -4.83 11.19
C GLY A 127 7.63 -5.79 12.20
N ALA A 128 8.48 -6.52 12.92
CA ALA A 128 8.04 -7.52 13.90
C ALA A 128 7.23 -6.92 15.07
N LEU A 129 7.55 -5.69 15.50
CA LEU A 129 6.84 -5.00 16.58
C LEU A 129 5.40 -4.63 16.20
N GLY A 130 5.19 -4.13 14.99
CA GLY A 130 3.84 -3.80 14.53
C GLY A 130 2.99 -5.04 14.32
N ALA A 131 3.56 -6.12 13.82
CA ALA A 131 2.87 -7.39 13.67
C ALA A 131 2.42 -7.97 15.03
N SER A 132 3.27 -7.92 16.05
CA SER A 132 2.95 -8.41 17.40
C SER A 132 1.87 -7.58 18.10
N LEU A 133 1.72 -6.30 17.75
CA LEU A 133 0.71 -5.41 18.30
C LEU A 133 -0.58 -5.35 17.43
N GLY A 134 -0.68 -6.13 16.36
CA GLY A 134 -1.81 -6.10 15.44
C GLY A 134 -1.89 -4.81 14.61
N LEU A 135 -0.81 -4.06 14.50
CA LEU A 135 -0.72 -2.77 13.79
C LEU A 135 -0.17 -2.92 12.36
N ALA A 136 -0.28 -4.10 11.76
CA ALA A 136 0.14 -4.36 10.37
C ALA A 136 -1.10 -4.55 9.47
N PRO A 137 -1.78 -3.47 9.07
CA PRO A 137 -2.96 -3.57 8.22
C PRO A 137 -2.55 -4.10 6.84
N LYS A 138 -3.13 -5.24 6.47
CA LYS A 138 -3.03 -5.83 5.14
C LYS A 138 -4.30 -5.52 4.35
N ARG A 139 -4.15 -5.34 3.05
CA ARG A 139 -5.26 -5.22 2.11
C ARG A 139 -5.08 -6.19 0.96
N VAL A 140 -6.17 -6.80 0.58
CA VAL A 140 -6.27 -7.64 -0.60
C VAL A 140 -6.84 -6.78 -1.72
N PHE A 141 -6.15 -6.74 -2.85
CA PHE A 141 -6.60 -6.12 -4.08
C PHE A 141 -6.97 -7.23 -5.05
N VAL A 142 -8.14 -7.12 -5.64
CA VAL A 142 -8.62 -8.04 -6.68
C VAL A 142 -8.88 -7.20 -7.91
N GLU A 143 -8.08 -7.41 -8.94
CA GLU A 143 -8.17 -6.65 -10.19
C GLU A 143 -8.42 -7.64 -11.34
N ARG A 144 -9.23 -7.19 -12.31
CA ARG A 144 -9.68 -8.01 -13.42
C ARG A 144 -9.38 -7.32 -14.74
N ALA A 145 -8.74 -8.05 -15.65
CA ALA A 145 -8.51 -7.60 -17.02
C ALA A 145 -9.19 -8.54 -18.01
N VAL A 146 -9.71 -7.97 -19.09
CA VAL A 146 -10.33 -8.71 -20.19
C VAL A 146 -9.65 -8.33 -21.49
N VAL A 147 -9.15 -9.32 -22.24
CA VAL A 147 -8.50 -9.13 -23.54
C VAL A 147 -9.19 -10.00 -24.57
N ALA A 148 -9.64 -9.41 -25.67
CA ALA A 148 -10.22 -10.14 -26.78
C ALA A 148 -9.16 -10.96 -27.55
N ILE A 149 -9.56 -12.12 -28.03
CA ILE A 149 -8.75 -12.97 -28.91
C ILE A 149 -9.10 -12.63 -30.36
N GLU A 150 -8.07 -12.50 -31.20
CA GLU A 150 -8.27 -12.20 -32.63
C GLU A 150 -9.03 -13.32 -33.32
N THR A 151 -10.02 -12.92 -34.15
CA THR A 151 -10.87 -13.85 -34.91
C THR A 151 -10.10 -14.59 -36.02
N TYR A 152 -9.05 -13.95 -36.57
CA TYR A 152 -8.25 -14.46 -37.69
C TYR A 152 -6.88 -14.94 -37.23
N ARG A 153 -6.81 -15.72 -36.15
CA ARG A 153 -5.55 -16.36 -35.75
C ARG A 153 -5.25 -17.51 -36.72
N SER A 154 -4.21 -17.36 -37.55
CA SER A 154 -3.68 -18.49 -38.33
C SER A 154 -3.10 -19.51 -37.34
N GLU A 155 -3.58 -20.76 -37.40
CA GLU A 155 -2.95 -21.90 -36.72
C GLU A 155 -1.53 -22.07 -37.28
N GLN A 156 -0.53 -21.81 -36.43
CA GLN A 156 0.89 -22.11 -36.71
C GLN A 156 1.28 -23.40 -36.01
#